data_826eeb722c23ccd4d42494f2eb1b21e2
#
_entry.id   826eeb722c23ccd4d42494f2eb1b21e2
#
_cell.length_a   1.000
_cell.length_b   1.000
_cell.length_c   1.000
_cell.angle_alpha   90.00
_cell.angle_beta   90.00
_cell.angle_gamma   90.00
#
_symmetry.space_group_name_H-M   'P 1'
#
loop_
_entity.id
_entity.type
_entity.pdbx_description
1 polymer ?
#
loop_
_entity_poly.entity_id
_entity_poly.type
_entity_poly.pdbx_seq_one_letter_code
_entity_poly.pdbx_strand_id
1 'polypeptide(L)'
;IAFFGYGYYVNNQDKIQAIKVDFGNGPVEPSLDTIGEDLDYAEFTRPVYTYLNAQHAAEEPPILDYAYYVLEAAPEFAGETGFAPLPQSIYDEYKTKLDAIQ
;
A
#
# COMPACT_ATOMS: atom_id res chain seq x y z
N ILE A 1 9.61 -21.13 -11.76
CA ILE A 1 8.56 -20.13 -11.48
C ILE A 1 8.35 -20.04 -9.98
N ALA A 2 8.31 -18.85 -9.47
CA ALA A 2 8.08 -18.58 -8.05
C ALA A 2 7.23 -17.32 -7.86
N PHE A 3 6.70 -17.15 -6.66
CA PHE A 3 5.95 -15.98 -6.25
C PHE A 3 6.74 -15.18 -5.21
N PHE A 4 6.85 -13.87 -5.42
CA PHE A 4 7.51 -12.96 -4.50
C PHE A 4 6.66 -11.72 -4.28
N GLY A 5 6.78 -11.10 -3.11
CA GLY A 5 6.28 -9.75 -2.90
C GLY A 5 7.02 -8.76 -3.82
N TYR A 6 6.34 -7.71 -4.24
CA TYR A 6 6.90 -6.71 -5.14
C TYR A 6 8.21 -6.08 -4.61
N GLY A 7 8.29 -5.83 -3.31
CA GLY A 7 9.51 -5.32 -2.68
C GLY A 7 10.72 -6.24 -2.83
N TYR A 8 10.51 -7.54 -2.78
CA TYR A 8 11.58 -8.52 -3.05
C TYR A 8 12.06 -8.44 -4.50
N TYR A 9 11.12 -8.34 -5.44
CA TYR A 9 11.45 -8.20 -6.86
C TYR A 9 12.27 -6.93 -7.12
N VAL A 10 11.81 -5.79 -6.62
CA VAL A 10 12.49 -4.50 -6.84
C VAL A 10 13.94 -4.52 -6.38
N ASN A 11 14.20 -5.16 -5.24
CA ASN A 11 15.55 -5.24 -4.66
C ASN A 11 16.42 -6.36 -5.23
N ASN A 12 15.90 -7.20 -6.13
CA ASN A 12 16.60 -8.36 -6.69
C ASN A 12 16.41 -8.50 -8.21
N GLN A 13 16.21 -7.40 -8.93
CA GLN A 13 16.01 -7.42 -10.38
C GLN A 13 17.22 -7.94 -11.16
N ASP A 14 18.39 -7.95 -10.54
CA ASP A 14 19.61 -8.56 -11.08
C ASP A 14 19.60 -10.10 -11.06
N LYS A 15 18.75 -10.70 -10.24
CA LYS A 15 18.67 -12.15 -10.00
C LYS A 15 17.40 -12.81 -10.49
N ILE A 16 16.31 -12.04 -10.56
CA ILE A 16 14.98 -12.53 -10.92
C ILE A 16 14.36 -11.63 -11.98
N GLN A 17 13.57 -12.24 -12.85
CA GLN A 17 12.85 -11.54 -13.90
C GLN A 17 11.36 -11.68 -13.69
N ALA A 18 10.64 -10.55 -13.72
CA ALA A 18 9.19 -10.57 -13.69
C ALA A 18 8.63 -11.10 -15.01
N ILE A 19 7.58 -11.90 -14.90
CA ILE A 19 6.80 -12.39 -16.02
C ILE A 19 5.55 -11.51 -16.13
N LYS A 20 5.21 -11.11 -17.35
CA LYS A 20 3.93 -10.44 -17.60
C LYS A 20 2.80 -11.46 -17.44
N VAL A 21 1.72 -11.02 -16.81
CA VAL A 21 0.53 -11.84 -16.56
C VAL A 21 -0.65 -11.27 -17.33
N ASP A 22 -1.37 -12.12 -18.04
CA ASP A 22 -2.59 -11.75 -18.75
C ASP A 22 -3.81 -12.10 -17.88
N PHE A 23 -4.52 -11.07 -17.43
CA PHE A 23 -5.76 -11.18 -16.67
C PHE A 23 -7.02 -11.13 -17.55
N GLY A 24 -6.86 -11.20 -18.87
CA GLY A 24 -7.94 -11.15 -19.85
C GLY A 24 -7.93 -9.92 -20.77
N ASN A 25 -7.11 -8.92 -20.47
CA ASN A 25 -6.98 -7.67 -21.22
C ASN A 25 -5.58 -7.46 -21.85
N GLY A 26 -4.80 -8.52 -21.97
CA GLY A 26 -3.43 -8.49 -22.44
C GLY A 26 -2.39 -8.62 -21.33
N PRO A 27 -1.12 -8.89 -21.68
CA PRO A 27 -0.05 -9.07 -20.70
C PRO A 27 0.25 -7.80 -19.91
N VAL A 28 0.27 -7.90 -18.59
CA VAL A 28 0.54 -6.80 -17.66
C VAL A 28 1.80 -7.12 -16.85
N GLU A 29 2.68 -6.13 -16.76
CA GLU A 29 3.91 -6.20 -15.95
C GLU A 29 3.65 -5.61 -14.56
N PRO A 30 4.15 -6.24 -13.47
CA PRO A 30 4.03 -5.66 -12.15
C PRO A 30 4.88 -4.39 -12.03
N SER A 31 4.26 -3.28 -11.64
CA SER A 31 4.91 -2.00 -11.42
C SER A 31 4.09 -1.14 -10.46
N LEU A 32 4.65 -0.01 -10.02
CA LEU A 32 3.88 0.95 -9.20
C LEU A 32 2.67 1.53 -9.93
N ASP A 33 2.68 1.52 -11.27
CA ASP A 33 1.58 2.03 -12.09
C ASP A 33 0.49 0.99 -12.33
N THR A 34 0.76 -0.30 -12.09
CA THR A 34 -0.18 -1.40 -12.35
C THR A 34 -0.66 -2.09 -11.09
N ILE A 35 0.07 -2.00 -9.98
CA ILE A 35 -0.30 -2.59 -8.70
C ILE A 35 -1.23 -1.66 -7.94
N GLY A 36 -2.47 -2.08 -7.74
CA GLY A 36 -3.51 -1.35 -7.04
C GLY A 36 -4.85 -2.06 -7.17
N GLU A 37 -5.80 -1.76 -6.28
CA GLU A 37 -7.10 -2.44 -6.28
C GLU A 37 -7.92 -2.18 -7.55
N ASP A 38 -7.76 -1.01 -8.14
CA ASP A 38 -8.49 -0.60 -9.36
C ASP A 38 -7.57 -0.51 -10.59
N LEU A 39 -6.38 -1.11 -10.54
CA LEU A 39 -5.41 -1.09 -11.62
C LEU A 39 -5.30 -2.44 -12.31
N ASP A 40 -4.51 -2.51 -13.37
CA ASP A 40 -4.43 -3.69 -14.26
C ASP A 40 -3.93 -4.96 -13.55
N TYR A 41 -3.15 -4.84 -12.47
CA TYR A 41 -2.61 -5.95 -11.68
C TYR A 41 -3.44 -6.24 -10.41
N ALA A 42 -4.69 -5.78 -10.37
CA ALA A 42 -5.56 -5.84 -9.19
C ALA A 42 -5.77 -7.27 -8.65
N GLU A 43 -5.88 -8.27 -9.51
CA GLU A 43 -6.12 -9.66 -9.09
C GLU A 43 -4.99 -10.25 -8.23
N PHE A 44 -3.76 -9.76 -8.38
CA PHE A 44 -2.61 -10.16 -7.57
C PHE A 44 -2.21 -9.11 -6.54
N THR A 45 -3.01 -8.08 -6.40
CA THR A 45 -2.82 -7.01 -5.43
C THR A 45 -3.64 -7.30 -4.18
N ARG A 46 -3.06 -7.04 -3.01
CA ARG A 46 -3.77 -7.07 -1.74
C ARG A 46 -3.36 -5.87 -0.90
N PRO A 47 -4.30 -5.23 -0.20
CA PRO A 47 -3.97 -4.17 0.74
C PRO A 47 -3.30 -4.75 2.00
N VAL A 48 -2.42 -3.95 2.59
CA VAL A 48 -1.86 -4.21 3.92
C VAL A 48 -2.51 -3.26 4.90
N TYR A 49 -3.10 -3.79 5.95
CA TYR A 49 -3.86 -3.02 6.93
C TYR A 49 -3.08 -2.83 8.22
N THR A 50 -3.18 -1.63 8.76
CA THR A 50 -2.83 -1.33 10.16
C THR A 50 -4.11 -1.07 10.94
N TYR A 51 -4.29 -1.76 12.04
CA TYR A 51 -5.47 -1.62 12.88
C TYR A 51 -5.20 -0.73 14.07
N LEU A 52 -6.13 0.15 14.37
CA LEU A 52 -6.10 1.08 15.48
C LEU A 52 -7.28 0.79 16.41
N ASN A 53 -7.00 0.68 17.72
CA ASN A 53 -8.06 0.64 18.71
C ASN A 53 -8.58 2.07 18.93
N ALA A 54 -9.81 2.33 18.51
CA ALA A 54 -10.41 3.67 18.55
C ALA A 54 -10.54 4.23 19.96
N GLN A 55 -10.84 3.38 20.97
CA GLN A 55 -10.94 3.81 22.35
C GLN A 55 -9.57 4.25 22.89
N HIS A 56 -8.54 3.43 22.71
CA HIS A 56 -7.18 3.79 23.14
C HIS A 56 -6.69 5.05 22.41
N ALA A 57 -6.99 5.19 21.14
CA ALA A 57 -6.61 6.37 20.37
C ALA A 57 -7.28 7.66 20.88
N ALA A 58 -8.51 7.56 21.39
CA ALA A 58 -9.20 8.71 22.01
C ALA A 58 -8.64 9.06 23.40
N GLU A 59 -8.18 8.07 24.15
CA GLU A 59 -7.67 8.24 25.51
C GLU A 59 -6.17 8.59 25.55
N GLU A 60 -5.41 8.17 24.53
CA GLU A 60 -3.96 8.31 24.47
C GLU A 60 -3.53 9.07 23.21
N PRO A 61 -3.33 10.39 23.28
CA PRO A 61 -2.99 11.24 22.12
C PRO A 61 -1.83 10.73 21.26
N PRO A 62 -0.73 10.16 21.78
CA PRO A 62 0.36 9.66 20.97
C PRO A 62 -0.03 8.58 19.95
N ILE A 63 -1.10 7.83 20.20
CA ILE A 63 -1.60 6.82 19.28
C ILE A 63 -2.20 7.47 18.05
N LEU A 64 -2.99 8.51 18.21
CA LEU A 64 -3.52 9.31 17.11
C LEU A 64 -2.44 10.04 16.34
N ASP A 65 -1.49 10.67 17.05
CA ASP A 65 -0.37 11.37 16.43
C ASP A 65 0.45 10.44 15.54
N TYR A 66 0.70 9.21 15.99
CA TYR A 66 1.38 8.19 15.19
C TYR A 66 0.56 7.78 13.96
N ALA A 67 -0.75 7.61 14.11
CA ALA A 67 -1.63 7.27 12.98
C ALA A 67 -1.63 8.38 11.90
N TYR A 68 -1.71 9.64 12.29
CA TYR A 68 -1.58 10.76 11.36
C TYR A 68 -0.22 10.79 10.68
N TYR A 69 0.84 10.60 11.44
CA TYR A 69 2.20 10.53 10.89
C TYR A 69 2.32 9.43 9.82
N VAL A 70 1.81 8.24 10.09
CA VAL A 70 1.83 7.13 9.12
C VAL A 70 1.10 7.49 7.84
N LEU A 71 -0.09 8.12 7.92
CA LEU A 71 -0.84 8.53 6.74
C LEU A 71 -0.13 9.64 5.94
N GLU A 72 0.60 10.52 6.60
CA GLU A 72 1.35 11.59 5.95
C GLU A 72 2.64 11.08 5.29
N ALA A 73 3.32 10.16 5.96
CA ALA A 73 4.60 9.63 5.51
C ALA A 73 4.46 8.48 4.48
N ALA A 74 3.35 7.75 4.48
CA ALA A 74 3.16 6.58 3.64
C ALA A 74 3.34 6.85 2.13
N PRO A 75 2.86 7.96 1.55
CA PRO A 75 3.08 8.23 0.13
C PRO A 75 4.56 8.31 -0.26
N GLU A 76 5.40 8.79 0.66
CA GLU A 76 6.84 8.90 0.44
C GLU A 76 7.57 7.56 0.65
N PHE A 77 7.26 6.88 1.75
CA PHE A 77 8.01 5.68 2.16
C PHE A 77 7.50 4.37 1.58
N ALA A 78 6.26 4.31 1.09
CA ALA A 78 5.69 3.06 0.58
C ALA A 78 6.55 2.45 -0.52
N GLY A 79 6.92 3.24 -1.53
CA GLY A 79 7.75 2.78 -2.65
C GLY A 79 9.13 2.30 -2.21
N GLU A 80 9.78 2.99 -1.26
CA GLU A 80 11.10 2.63 -0.74
C GLU A 80 11.07 1.31 0.05
N THR A 81 9.95 1.02 0.71
CA THR A 81 9.76 -0.21 1.49
C THR A 81 9.16 -1.36 0.68
N GLY A 82 8.96 -1.17 -0.62
CA GLY A 82 8.47 -2.19 -1.53
C GLY A 82 6.94 -2.34 -1.59
N PHE A 83 6.22 -1.33 -1.10
CA PHE A 83 4.76 -1.26 -1.21
C PHE A 83 4.36 -0.25 -2.30
N ALA A 84 3.26 -0.52 -2.99
CA ALA A 84 2.63 0.46 -3.85
C ALA A 84 1.82 1.45 -2.99
N PRO A 85 2.05 2.77 -3.12
CA PRO A 85 1.28 3.76 -2.39
C PRO A 85 -0.18 3.77 -2.85
N LEU A 86 -1.09 4.11 -1.95
CA LEU A 86 -2.50 4.30 -2.27
C LEU A 86 -2.72 5.64 -2.99
N PRO A 87 -3.84 5.81 -3.69
CA PRO A 87 -4.26 7.13 -4.16
C PRO A 87 -4.40 8.13 -3.01
N GLN A 88 -4.05 9.39 -3.23
CA GLN A 88 -4.12 10.43 -2.20
C GLN A 88 -5.50 10.56 -1.56
N SER A 89 -6.56 10.38 -2.34
CA SER A 89 -7.94 10.42 -1.86
C SER A 89 -8.24 9.40 -0.76
N ILE A 90 -7.58 8.25 -0.77
CA ILE A 90 -7.74 7.21 0.25
C ILE A 90 -7.06 7.65 1.56
N TYR A 91 -5.87 8.24 1.48
CA TYR A 91 -5.21 8.81 2.68
C TYR A 91 -6.04 9.92 3.30
N ASP A 92 -6.64 10.78 2.50
CA ASP A 92 -7.51 11.86 2.96
C ASP A 92 -8.79 11.34 3.62
N GLU A 93 -9.38 10.26 3.07
CA GLU A 93 -10.52 9.57 3.69
C GLU A 93 -10.14 9.01 5.08
N TYR A 94 -8.99 8.38 5.20
CA TYR A 94 -8.54 7.84 6.50
C TYR A 94 -8.21 8.94 7.50
N LYS A 95 -7.66 10.07 7.08
CA LYS A 95 -7.49 11.24 7.96
C LYS A 95 -8.84 11.73 8.50
N THR A 96 -9.85 11.81 7.65
CA THR A 96 -11.21 12.18 8.08
C THR A 96 -11.76 11.19 9.11
N LYS A 97 -11.48 9.89 8.95
CA LYS A 97 -11.88 8.88 9.95
C LYS A 97 -11.14 9.03 11.28
N LEU A 98 -9.87 9.41 11.25
CA LEU A 98 -9.11 9.72 12.47
C LEU A 98 -9.66 10.97 13.19
N ASP A 99 -10.03 12.00 12.44
CA ASP A 99 -10.64 13.22 12.99
C ASP A 99 -11.92 12.91 13.78
N ALA A 100 -12.68 11.90 13.36
CA ALA A 100 -13.91 11.48 14.05
C ALA A 100 -13.66 10.73 15.37
N ILE A 101 -12.43 10.31 15.66
CA ILE A 101 -12.07 9.62 16.92
C ILE A 101 -11.83 10.63 18.06
N GLN A 102 -11.51 11.85 17.76
CA GLN A 102 -11.21 12.91 18.74
C GLN A 102 -12.42 13.35 19.56
#